data_50b152484de716e45b33bf275fe9d20c
#
_entry.id   50b152484de716e45b33bf275fe9d20c
#
_cell.length_a   1.000
_cell.length_b   1.000
_cell.length_c   1.000
_cell.angle_alpha   90.00
_cell.angle_beta   90.00
_cell.angle_gamma   90.00
#
_symmetry.space_group_name_H-M   'P 1'
#
loop_
_entity.id
_entity.type
_entity.pdbx_description
1 polymer ?
#
loop_
_entity_poly.entity_id
_entity_poly.type
_entity_poly.pdbx_seq_one_letter_code
_entity_poly.pdbx_strand_id
1 'polypeptide(L)'
;DDKIGTYSFEDISKDWLKRLDTFLINQGLRKNSRNIHFRNIRAVFNDAIDNEITTHYPMRTFDINPEQTAKRSLSIEELRTLFSYNVQPWQQKYLDYFKLTFYLIGINPADILNCDQSNIIDGRLQYRRKKTGRLYSIRIEPEAKEIIERYKGVNKLVNFSENMRNYKQFVGKANKGLKAIGQVIKVRNENKKAHDFKKSSTLNIIASFQIFHFTGHGTHGQQ
;
A
#
# COMPACT_ATOMS: atom_id res chain seq x y z
N ASP A 1 16.82 22.34 25.01
CA ASP A 1 17.07 20.96 25.48
C ASP A 1 15.86 20.50 26.30
N ASP A 2 14.78 20.17 25.57
CA ASP A 2 13.62 19.54 26.20
C ASP A 2 14.03 18.10 26.54
N LYS A 3 14.37 17.92 27.83
CA LYS A 3 14.54 16.60 28.42
C LYS A 3 13.29 15.79 28.09
N ILE A 4 13.45 14.71 27.31
CA ILE A 4 12.40 13.72 27.15
C ILE A 4 12.10 13.22 28.55
N GLY A 5 11.03 13.75 29.15
CA GLY A 5 10.60 13.37 30.50
C GLY A 5 10.21 11.89 30.49
N THR A 6 10.62 11.16 31.50
CA THR A 6 10.16 9.80 31.74
C THR A 6 8.71 9.91 32.22
N TYR A 7 7.76 9.51 31.37
CA TYR A 7 6.36 9.43 31.75
C TYR A 7 6.08 8.05 32.38
N SER A 8 5.40 8.04 33.50
CA SER A 8 4.78 6.83 34.05
C SER A 8 3.41 6.59 33.38
N PHE A 9 2.84 5.42 33.57
CA PHE A 9 1.48 5.15 33.07
C PHE A 9 0.44 6.05 33.73
N GLU A 10 0.63 6.42 34.97
CA GLU A 10 -0.26 7.29 35.76
C GLU A 10 -0.26 8.74 35.27
N ASP A 11 0.84 9.20 34.67
CA ASP A 11 0.94 10.54 34.09
C ASP A 11 0.09 10.74 32.83
N ILE A 12 -0.20 9.65 32.14
CA ILE A 12 -0.96 9.66 30.88
C ILE A 12 -2.46 9.62 31.18
N SER A 13 -3.02 10.74 31.51
CA SER A 13 -4.46 10.90 31.76
C SER A 13 -5.23 11.10 30.44
N LYS A 14 -6.57 11.01 30.51
CA LYS A 14 -7.44 11.38 29.38
C LYS A 14 -7.20 12.82 28.90
N ASP A 15 -6.90 13.72 29.81
CA ASP A 15 -6.60 15.12 29.49
C ASP A 15 -5.25 15.25 28.77
N TRP A 16 -4.26 14.49 29.19
CA TRP A 16 -2.98 14.39 28.49
C TRP A 16 -3.19 13.91 27.03
N LEU A 17 -4.02 12.88 26.82
CA LEU A 17 -4.36 12.40 25.47
C LEU A 17 -5.03 13.47 24.61
N LYS A 18 -5.92 14.29 25.18
CA LYS A 18 -6.53 15.43 24.48
C LYS A 18 -5.51 16.50 24.11
N ARG A 19 -4.59 16.84 25.01
CA ARG A 19 -3.49 17.79 24.73
C ARG A 19 -2.59 17.26 23.61
N LEU A 20 -2.26 15.96 23.63
CA LEU A 20 -1.52 15.33 22.55
C LEU A 20 -2.29 15.42 21.22
N ASP A 21 -3.60 15.17 21.20
CA ASP A 21 -4.41 15.28 19.97
C ASP A 21 -4.38 16.72 19.43
N THR A 22 -4.55 17.71 20.29
CA THR A 22 -4.46 19.13 19.92
C THR A 22 -3.07 19.47 19.35
N PHE A 23 -2.01 18.99 19.98
CA PHE A 23 -0.65 19.17 19.48
C PHE A 23 -0.49 18.58 18.08
N LEU A 24 -0.94 17.33 17.87
CA LEU A 24 -0.85 16.65 16.56
C LEU A 24 -1.70 17.36 15.49
N ILE A 25 -2.85 17.94 15.86
CA ILE A 25 -3.66 18.79 14.97
C ILE A 25 -2.85 20.02 14.53
N ASN A 26 -2.22 20.71 15.47
CA ASN A 26 -1.41 21.89 15.20
C ASN A 26 -0.19 21.58 14.32
N GLN A 27 0.34 20.35 14.38
CA GLN A 27 1.35 19.84 13.45
C GLN A 27 0.78 19.47 12.06
N GLY A 28 -0.49 19.70 11.79
CA GLY A 28 -1.14 19.44 10.50
C GLY A 28 -1.46 17.96 10.23
N LEU A 29 -1.42 17.08 11.24
CA LEU A 29 -1.75 15.67 11.05
C LEU A 29 -3.25 15.47 10.87
N ARG A 30 -3.63 14.66 9.87
CA ARG A 30 -5.02 14.27 9.64
C ARG A 30 -5.49 13.27 10.69
N LYS A 31 -6.80 13.18 10.90
CA LYS A 31 -7.43 12.30 11.90
C LYS A 31 -6.89 10.86 11.86
N ASN A 32 -6.85 10.24 10.69
CA ASN A 32 -6.35 8.87 10.55
C ASN A 32 -4.85 8.71 10.90
N SER A 33 -4.03 9.74 10.64
CA SER A 33 -2.62 9.74 11.04
C SER A 33 -2.47 9.88 12.56
N ARG A 34 -3.27 10.75 13.19
CA ARG A 34 -3.30 10.89 14.65
C ARG A 34 -3.75 9.59 15.33
N ASN A 35 -4.76 8.94 14.77
CA ASN A 35 -5.27 7.66 15.28
C ASN A 35 -4.22 6.53 15.29
N ILE A 36 -3.19 6.59 14.45
CA ILE A 36 -2.07 5.64 14.52
C ILE A 36 -1.31 5.80 15.83
N HIS A 37 -1.03 7.03 16.25
CA HIS A 37 -0.35 7.31 17.51
C HIS A 37 -1.17 6.81 18.70
N PHE A 38 -2.47 7.09 18.73
CA PHE A 38 -3.35 6.65 19.82
C PHE A 38 -3.54 5.13 19.86
N ARG A 39 -3.57 4.45 18.71
CA ARG A 39 -3.57 2.98 18.69
C ARG A 39 -2.29 2.38 19.25
N ASN A 40 -1.14 3.00 18.97
CA ASN A 40 0.14 2.58 19.54
C ASN A 40 0.15 2.75 21.06
N ILE A 41 -0.32 3.92 21.57
CA ILE A 41 -0.45 4.17 23.00
C ILE A 41 -1.40 3.12 23.62
N ARG A 42 -2.55 2.87 23.01
CA ARG A 42 -3.50 1.84 23.48
C ARG A 42 -2.85 0.45 23.56
N ALA A 43 -2.05 0.08 22.54
CA ALA A 43 -1.37 -1.20 22.55
C ALA A 43 -0.37 -1.32 23.71
N VAL A 44 0.38 -0.26 24.00
CA VAL A 44 1.31 -0.23 25.14
C VAL A 44 0.56 -0.35 26.49
N PHE A 45 -0.57 0.34 26.63
CA PHE A 45 -1.39 0.20 27.85
C PHE A 45 -1.97 -1.19 28.01
N ASN A 46 -2.46 -1.79 26.93
CA ASN A 46 -2.98 -3.16 26.99
C ASN A 46 -1.88 -4.16 27.39
N ASP A 47 -0.69 -4.03 26.80
CA ASP A 47 0.46 -4.87 27.14
C ASP A 47 0.87 -4.70 28.62
N ALA A 48 0.89 -3.46 29.12
CA ALA A 48 1.23 -3.18 30.51
C ALA A 48 0.18 -3.72 31.49
N ILE A 49 -1.10 -3.68 31.13
CA ILE A 49 -2.20 -4.25 31.94
C ILE A 49 -2.12 -5.79 31.94
N ASP A 50 -1.90 -6.38 30.78
CA ASP A 50 -1.75 -7.85 30.63
C ASP A 50 -0.55 -8.40 31.40
N ASN A 51 0.50 -7.57 31.58
CA ASN A 51 1.69 -7.89 32.39
C ASN A 51 1.59 -7.39 33.85
N GLU A 52 0.41 -6.94 34.32
CA GLU A 52 0.16 -6.47 35.70
C GLU A 52 1.04 -5.29 36.15
N ILE A 53 1.60 -4.52 35.19
CA ILE A 53 2.45 -3.34 35.46
C ILE A 53 1.60 -2.16 35.95
N THR A 54 0.39 -2.00 35.43
CA THR A 54 -0.55 -0.94 35.82
C THR A 54 -2.00 -1.39 35.66
N THR A 55 -2.88 -0.79 36.46
CA THR A 55 -4.35 -0.93 36.31
C THR A 55 -4.96 0.33 35.67
N HIS A 56 -4.15 1.37 35.46
CA HIS A 56 -4.59 2.63 34.91
C HIS A 56 -4.87 2.49 33.42
N TYR A 57 -6.10 2.88 32.95
CA TYR A 57 -6.49 2.75 31.55
C TYR A 57 -7.24 4.00 31.02
N PRO A 58 -6.51 5.06 30.63
CA PRO A 58 -7.11 6.31 30.17
C PRO A 58 -7.78 6.21 28.81
N MET A 59 -7.52 5.10 28.07
CA MET A 59 -8.03 4.89 26.71
C MET A 59 -9.48 4.40 26.67
N ARG A 60 -10.09 4.03 27.80
CA ARG A 60 -11.44 3.44 27.85
C ARG A 60 -12.50 4.31 27.16
N THR A 61 -12.44 5.61 27.34
CA THR A 61 -13.41 6.59 26.83
C THR A 61 -12.78 7.55 25.80
N PHE A 62 -11.58 7.25 25.33
CA PHE A 62 -10.90 8.06 24.32
C PHE A 62 -11.26 7.56 22.92
N ASP A 63 -11.85 8.45 22.10
CA ASP A 63 -12.29 8.11 20.76
C ASP A 63 -11.12 8.00 19.77
N ILE A 64 -11.00 6.82 19.14
CA ILE A 64 -9.99 6.53 18.09
C ILE A 64 -10.69 6.11 16.78
N ASN A 65 -11.90 6.58 16.54
CA ASN A 65 -12.66 6.18 15.37
C ASN A 65 -12.00 6.72 14.08
N PRO A 66 -11.74 5.84 13.10
CA PRO A 66 -11.17 6.26 11.84
C PRO A 66 -12.18 7.08 11.04
N GLU A 67 -11.69 8.09 10.35
CA GLU A 67 -12.44 8.80 9.35
C GLU A 67 -12.49 7.98 8.06
N GLN A 68 -13.68 7.84 7.50
CA GLN A 68 -13.82 7.22 6.18
C GLN A 68 -13.19 8.12 5.12
N THR A 69 -12.29 7.55 4.34
CA THR A 69 -11.68 8.24 3.21
C THR A 69 -12.20 7.66 1.91
N ALA A 70 -12.48 8.52 0.93
CA ALA A 70 -12.89 8.08 -0.39
C ALA A 70 -11.83 7.12 -0.98
N LYS A 71 -12.28 5.98 -1.47
CA LYS A 71 -11.41 5.04 -2.19
C LYS A 71 -10.96 5.69 -3.50
N ARG A 72 -9.66 5.63 -3.74
CA ARG A 72 -9.06 6.14 -4.98
C ARG A 72 -8.75 4.94 -5.86
N SER A 73 -9.64 4.65 -6.78
CA SER A 73 -9.47 3.64 -7.82
C SER A 73 -9.46 4.32 -9.18
N LEU A 74 -8.76 3.74 -10.15
CA LEU A 74 -8.88 4.13 -11.55
C LEU A 74 -10.12 3.46 -12.14
N SER A 75 -10.85 4.19 -12.99
CA SER A 75 -11.89 3.59 -13.81
C SER A 75 -11.28 2.71 -14.90
N ILE A 76 -12.09 1.86 -15.53
CA ILE A 76 -11.65 1.01 -16.64
C ILE A 76 -11.12 1.87 -17.80
N GLU A 77 -11.78 2.99 -18.08
CA GLU A 77 -11.39 3.93 -19.13
C GLU A 77 -10.04 4.59 -18.82
N GLU A 78 -9.81 4.96 -17.55
CA GLU A 78 -8.53 5.51 -17.10
C GLU A 78 -7.40 4.49 -17.19
N LEU A 79 -7.68 3.22 -16.87
CA LEU A 79 -6.72 2.12 -17.04
C LEU A 79 -6.40 1.88 -18.51
N ARG A 80 -7.42 1.83 -19.39
CA ARG A 80 -7.21 1.68 -20.83
C ARG A 80 -6.37 2.82 -21.40
N THR A 81 -6.68 4.05 -21.02
CA THR A 81 -5.91 5.24 -21.42
C THR A 81 -4.47 5.15 -20.94
N LEU A 82 -4.24 4.74 -19.70
CA LEU A 82 -2.90 4.57 -19.14
C LEU A 82 -2.12 3.46 -19.86
N PHE A 83 -2.77 2.32 -20.17
CA PHE A 83 -2.12 1.17 -20.80
C PHE A 83 -1.78 1.40 -22.26
N SER A 84 -2.56 2.20 -22.98
CA SER A 84 -2.31 2.58 -24.38
C SER A 84 -1.45 3.85 -24.53
N TYR A 85 -1.11 4.51 -23.40
CA TYR A 85 -0.35 5.75 -23.47
C TYR A 85 1.09 5.52 -23.92
N ASN A 86 1.52 6.22 -24.97
CA ASN A 86 2.91 6.19 -25.42
C ASN A 86 3.78 7.02 -24.46
N VAL A 87 4.50 6.34 -23.60
CA VAL A 87 5.36 6.94 -22.57
C VAL A 87 6.76 7.23 -23.11
N GLN A 88 7.47 8.12 -22.46
CA GLN A 88 8.90 8.30 -22.72
C GLN A 88 9.69 7.01 -22.38
N PRO A 89 10.82 6.72 -23.08
CA PRO A 89 11.57 5.48 -22.89
C PRO A 89 11.94 5.18 -21.43
N TRP A 90 12.30 6.20 -20.66
CA TRP A 90 12.65 6.04 -19.23
C TRP A 90 11.44 5.70 -18.33
N GLN A 91 10.23 5.99 -18.78
CA GLN A 91 8.98 5.71 -18.05
C GLN A 91 8.45 4.30 -18.32
N GLN A 92 8.84 3.70 -19.45
CA GLN A 92 8.32 2.40 -19.90
C GLN A 92 8.45 1.32 -18.83
N LYS A 93 9.60 1.22 -18.19
CA LYS A 93 9.86 0.27 -17.09
C LYS A 93 8.86 0.40 -15.94
N TYR A 94 8.44 1.62 -15.61
CA TYR A 94 7.50 1.88 -14.52
C TYR A 94 6.06 1.58 -14.91
N LEU A 95 5.71 1.86 -16.17
CA LEU A 95 4.40 1.49 -16.71
C LEU A 95 4.27 -0.04 -16.82
N ASP A 96 5.30 -0.72 -17.31
CA ASP A 96 5.29 -2.18 -17.42
C ASP A 96 5.25 -2.85 -16.04
N TYR A 97 5.96 -2.31 -15.05
CA TYR A 97 5.82 -2.77 -13.66
C TYR A 97 4.38 -2.61 -13.14
N PHE A 98 3.72 -1.49 -13.44
CA PHE A 98 2.32 -1.29 -13.05
C PHE A 98 1.39 -2.26 -13.76
N LYS A 99 1.55 -2.47 -15.09
CA LYS A 99 0.82 -3.47 -15.87
C LYS A 99 1.01 -4.87 -15.30
N LEU A 100 2.25 -5.26 -14.99
CA LEU A 100 2.55 -6.55 -14.39
C LEU A 100 1.82 -6.76 -13.06
N THR A 101 1.85 -5.76 -12.17
CA THR A 101 1.13 -5.86 -10.89
C THR A 101 -0.38 -5.95 -11.10
N PHE A 102 -0.92 -5.30 -12.11
CA PHE A 102 -2.33 -5.40 -12.48
C PHE A 102 -2.70 -6.80 -13.00
N TYR A 103 -1.96 -7.33 -13.97
CA TYR A 103 -2.21 -8.67 -14.52
C TYR A 103 -2.00 -9.79 -13.49
N LEU A 104 -1.17 -9.56 -12.49
CA LEU A 104 -1.00 -10.45 -11.33
C LEU A 104 -1.96 -10.11 -10.18
N ILE A 105 -3.14 -9.58 -10.49
CA ILE A 105 -4.26 -9.37 -9.55
C ILE A 105 -3.85 -8.50 -8.34
N GLY A 106 -3.09 -7.44 -8.59
CA GLY A 106 -2.65 -6.51 -7.56
C GLY A 106 -1.62 -7.09 -6.59
N ILE A 107 -0.73 -7.94 -7.05
CA ILE A 107 0.36 -8.49 -6.23
C ILE A 107 1.14 -7.38 -5.52
N ASN A 108 1.47 -7.60 -4.26
CA ASN A 108 2.21 -6.60 -3.48
C ASN A 108 3.65 -6.43 -4.01
N PRO A 109 4.18 -5.19 -4.08
CA PRO A 109 5.55 -4.94 -4.49
C PRO A 109 6.61 -5.78 -3.76
N ALA A 110 6.43 -5.99 -2.45
CA ALA A 110 7.35 -6.82 -1.67
C ALA A 110 7.34 -8.29 -2.09
N ASP A 111 6.21 -8.78 -2.60
CA ASP A 111 6.07 -10.16 -3.04
C ASP A 111 6.65 -10.33 -4.45
N ILE A 112 6.17 -9.59 -5.46
CA ILE A 112 6.64 -9.74 -6.85
C ILE A 112 8.14 -9.44 -7.02
N LEU A 113 8.69 -8.44 -6.34
CA LEU A 113 10.10 -8.06 -6.45
C LEU A 113 11.05 -8.96 -5.64
N ASN A 114 10.49 -9.91 -4.87
CA ASN A 114 11.27 -10.95 -4.19
C ASN A 114 11.06 -12.35 -4.78
N CYS A 115 10.07 -12.56 -5.64
CA CYS A 115 9.92 -13.81 -6.38
C CYS A 115 11.12 -14.07 -7.29
N ASP A 116 11.38 -15.33 -7.58
CA ASP A 116 12.37 -15.82 -8.55
C ASP A 116 11.71 -16.78 -9.56
N GLN A 117 12.50 -17.40 -10.45
CA GLN A 117 12.00 -18.28 -11.50
C GLN A 117 11.34 -19.55 -10.94
N SER A 118 11.77 -20.02 -9.76
CA SER A 118 11.20 -21.21 -9.11
C SER A 118 9.75 -20.99 -8.62
N ASN A 119 9.32 -19.75 -8.51
CA ASN A 119 7.94 -19.42 -8.19
C ASN A 119 6.97 -19.66 -9.35
N ILE A 120 7.46 -19.92 -10.58
CA ILE A 120 6.61 -20.27 -11.72
C ILE A 120 6.48 -21.79 -11.77
N ILE A 121 5.29 -22.29 -11.49
CA ILE A 121 4.94 -23.72 -11.51
C ILE A 121 3.69 -23.88 -12.37
N ASP A 122 3.74 -24.71 -13.41
CA ASP A 122 2.62 -25.01 -14.31
C ASP A 122 1.91 -23.76 -14.88
N GLY A 123 2.70 -22.76 -15.29
CA GLY A 123 2.17 -21.50 -15.84
C GLY A 123 1.50 -20.59 -14.79
N ARG A 124 1.71 -20.86 -13.55
CA ARG A 124 1.18 -20.09 -12.41
C ARG A 124 2.30 -19.52 -11.55
N LEU A 125 2.14 -18.29 -11.09
CA LEU A 125 3.00 -17.70 -10.09
C LEU A 125 2.51 -18.14 -8.70
N GLN A 126 3.33 -18.95 -8.03
CA GLN A 126 3.05 -19.44 -6.67
C GLN A 126 4.00 -18.77 -5.67
N TYR A 127 3.45 -18.12 -4.66
CA TYR A 127 4.26 -17.45 -3.64
C TYR A 127 3.53 -17.38 -2.30
N ARG A 128 4.30 -17.29 -1.23
CA ARG A 128 3.76 -16.97 0.11
C ARG A 128 3.85 -15.49 0.36
N ARG A 129 2.71 -14.86 0.68
CA ARG A 129 2.65 -13.45 1.01
C ARG A 129 3.51 -13.14 2.23
N LYS A 130 4.50 -12.29 2.09
CA LYS A 130 5.46 -11.97 3.16
C LYS A 130 4.80 -11.48 4.45
N LYS A 131 3.70 -10.70 4.33
CA LYS A 131 3.01 -10.13 5.49
C LYS A 131 2.17 -11.12 6.29
N THR A 132 1.60 -12.15 5.64
CA THR A 132 0.59 -13.02 6.24
C THR A 132 0.92 -14.52 6.15
N GLY A 133 1.98 -14.90 5.45
CA GLY A 133 2.33 -16.31 5.19
C GLY A 133 1.38 -17.06 4.27
N ARG A 134 0.26 -16.45 3.85
CA ARG A 134 -0.75 -17.09 2.99
C ARG A 134 -0.17 -17.42 1.62
N LEU A 135 -0.44 -18.64 1.14
CA LEU A 135 -0.09 -19.10 -0.20
C LEU A 135 -1.03 -18.49 -1.24
N TYR A 136 -0.46 -17.99 -2.32
CA TYR A 136 -1.16 -17.52 -3.52
C TYR A 136 -0.70 -18.31 -4.73
N SER A 137 -1.62 -18.57 -5.65
CA SER A 137 -1.36 -19.21 -6.93
C SER A 137 -2.14 -18.43 -7.99
N ILE A 138 -1.43 -17.64 -8.78
CA ILE A 138 -2.00 -16.73 -9.79
C ILE A 138 -1.62 -17.25 -11.16
N ARG A 139 -2.60 -17.44 -12.07
CA ARG A 139 -2.32 -17.76 -13.46
C ARG A 139 -1.56 -16.60 -14.11
N ILE A 140 -0.53 -16.93 -14.88
CA ILE A 140 0.24 -15.94 -15.64
C ILE A 140 -0.41 -15.82 -17.02
N GLU A 141 -1.14 -14.73 -17.21
CA GLU A 141 -1.74 -14.43 -18.53
C GLU A 141 -0.66 -14.00 -19.54
N PRO A 142 -0.93 -14.09 -20.86
CA PRO A 142 0.06 -13.80 -21.90
C PRO A 142 0.73 -12.43 -21.74
N GLU A 143 -0.04 -11.41 -21.37
CA GLU A 143 0.46 -10.05 -21.17
C GLU A 143 1.43 -9.95 -19.98
N ALA A 144 1.15 -10.68 -18.90
CA ALA A 144 2.07 -10.76 -17.77
C ALA A 144 3.34 -11.50 -18.13
N LYS A 145 3.22 -12.60 -18.90
CA LYS A 145 4.35 -13.39 -19.38
C LYS A 145 5.29 -12.56 -20.26
N GLU A 146 4.75 -11.79 -21.20
CA GLU A 146 5.54 -10.89 -22.04
C GLU A 146 6.37 -9.91 -21.22
N ILE A 147 5.79 -9.32 -20.16
CA ILE A 147 6.51 -8.37 -19.30
C ILE A 147 7.58 -9.11 -18.47
N ILE A 148 7.27 -10.29 -17.93
CA ILE A 148 8.23 -11.10 -17.18
C ILE A 148 9.44 -11.44 -18.05
N GLU A 149 9.22 -11.89 -19.29
CA GLU A 149 10.31 -12.23 -20.22
C GLU A 149 11.13 -11.00 -20.61
N ARG A 150 10.49 -9.85 -20.88
CA ARG A 150 11.16 -8.58 -21.21
C ARG A 150 12.07 -8.09 -20.09
N TYR A 151 11.66 -8.28 -18.84
CA TYR A 151 12.39 -7.84 -17.66
C TYR A 151 12.94 -9.00 -16.83
N LYS A 152 13.20 -10.14 -17.46
CA LYS A 152 13.74 -11.31 -16.77
C LYS A 152 14.96 -10.96 -15.93
N GLY A 153 14.95 -11.40 -14.68
CA GLY A 153 16.05 -11.20 -13.75
C GLY A 153 17.05 -12.35 -13.79
N VAL A 154 18.24 -12.14 -13.25
CA VAL A 154 19.26 -13.17 -13.06
C VAL A 154 18.93 -14.01 -11.82
N ASN A 155 18.70 -13.36 -10.68
CA ASN A 155 18.40 -14.00 -9.41
C ASN A 155 16.94 -13.81 -8.99
N LYS A 156 16.20 -12.96 -9.68
CA LYS A 156 14.79 -12.66 -9.42
C LYS A 156 13.94 -12.97 -10.63
N LEU A 157 12.64 -13.05 -10.40
CA LEU A 157 11.68 -13.23 -11.50
C LEU A 157 11.78 -12.06 -12.50
N VAL A 158 11.91 -10.85 -11.98
CA VAL A 158 12.06 -9.62 -12.78
C VAL A 158 13.22 -8.78 -12.27
N ASN A 159 13.97 -8.14 -13.17
CA ASN A 159 15.18 -7.36 -12.88
C ASN A 159 14.90 -5.94 -12.37
N PHE A 160 13.66 -5.58 -12.08
CA PHE A 160 13.28 -4.21 -11.72
C PHE A 160 14.09 -3.62 -10.58
N SER A 161 14.44 -4.43 -9.58
CA SER A 161 15.16 -4.00 -8.37
C SER A 161 16.47 -4.73 -8.11
N GLU A 162 16.96 -5.59 -9.02
CA GLU A 162 18.15 -6.41 -8.80
C GLU A 162 19.41 -5.58 -8.49
N ASN A 163 19.58 -4.45 -9.18
CA ASN A 163 20.73 -3.55 -8.99
C ASN A 163 20.48 -2.46 -7.94
N MET A 164 19.52 -2.68 -7.02
CA MET A 164 19.17 -1.72 -5.98
C MET A 164 19.40 -2.31 -4.60
N ARG A 165 19.81 -1.48 -3.65
CA ARG A 165 20.01 -1.88 -2.25
C ARG A 165 18.78 -2.59 -1.66
N ASN A 166 17.58 -2.15 -2.02
CA ASN A 166 16.34 -2.81 -1.66
C ASN A 166 15.22 -2.46 -2.65
N TYR A 167 14.18 -3.29 -2.70
CA TYR A 167 13.04 -3.11 -3.60
C TYR A 167 12.26 -1.79 -3.35
N LYS A 168 12.32 -1.22 -2.13
CA LYS A 168 11.63 0.05 -1.81
C LYS A 168 12.17 1.22 -2.62
N GLN A 169 13.47 1.21 -2.96
CA GLN A 169 14.05 2.23 -3.84
C GLN A 169 13.42 2.19 -5.24
N PHE A 170 13.23 0.99 -5.81
CA PHE A 170 12.52 0.85 -7.08
C PHE A 170 11.09 1.34 -6.97
N VAL A 171 10.34 0.92 -5.94
CA VAL A 171 8.95 1.35 -5.72
C VAL A 171 8.85 2.88 -5.62
N GLY A 172 9.80 3.53 -4.94
CA GLY A 172 9.86 5.00 -4.86
C GLY A 172 10.03 5.65 -6.24
N LYS A 173 10.93 5.11 -7.08
CA LYS A 173 11.15 5.59 -8.46
C LYS A 173 9.92 5.31 -9.34
N ALA A 174 9.32 4.12 -9.25
CA ALA A 174 8.11 3.75 -9.97
C ALA A 174 6.94 4.68 -9.64
N ASN A 175 6.72 4.99 -8.36
CA ASN A 175 5.71 5.94 -7.93
C ASN A 175 5.91 7.34 -8.54
N LYS A 176 7.16 7.83 -8.59
CA LYS A 176 7.48 9.11 -9.22
C LYS A 176 7.23 9.08 -10.74
N GLY A 177 7.67 8.02 -11.41
CA GLY A 177 7.48 7.84 -12.85
C GLY A 177 6.00 7.76 -13.23
N LEU A 178 5.23 6.93 -12.54
CA LEU A 178 3.78 6.81 -12.77
C LEU A 178 3.01 8.09 -12.46
N LYS A 179 3.43 8.84 -11.44
CA LYS A 179 2.87 10.16 -11.15
C LYS A 179 3.09 11.14 -12.29
N ALA A 180 4.29 11.15 -12.88
CA ALA A 180 4.61 12.00 -14.04
C ALA A 180 3.74 11.61 -15.25
N ILE A 181 3.57 10.32 -15.55
CA ILE A 181 2.66 9.84 -16.60
C ILE A 181 1.22 10.33 -16.34
N GLY A 182 0.72 10.12 -15.14
CA GLY A 182 -0.62 10.56 -14.74
C GLY A 182 -0.85 12.06 -14.89
N GLN A 183 0.14 12.89 -14.62
CA GLN A 183 0.05 14.34 -14.81
C GLN A 183 -0.13 14.72 -16.29
N VAL A 184 0.62 14.06 -17.19
CA VAL A 184 0.54 14.35 -18.63
C VAL A 184 -0.80 13.87 -19.21
N ILE A 185 -1.28 12.70 -18.83
CA ILE A 185 -2.59 12.17 -19.27
C ILE A 185 -3.72 13.12 -18.86
N LYS A 186 -3.65 13.73 -17.69
CA LYS A 186 -4.64 14.70 -17.20
C LYS A 186 -4.68 16.00 -17.99
N VAL A 187 -3.50 16.56 -18.26
CA VAL A 187 -3.40 17.80 -19.07
C VAL A 187 -4.01 17.60 -20.45
N ARG A 188 -3.95 16.37 -20.99
CA ARG A 188 -4.56 16.03 -22.29
C ARG A 188 -6.07 15.79 -22.21
N ASN A 189 -6.60 15.37 -21.03
CA ASN A 189 -8.04 15.18 -20.82
C ASN A 189 -8.64 16.41 -20.13
N GLU A 190 -8.77 17.50 -20.85
CA GLU A 190 -9.18 18.84 -20.35
C GLU A 190 -10.52 18.91 -19.62
N ASN A 191 -11.28 17.81 -19.57
CA ASN A 191 -12.61 17.72 -18.96
C ASN A 191 -12.68 17.01 -17.60
N LYS A 192 -11.56 16.52 -17.02
CA LYS A 192 -11.58 15.91 -15.69
C LYS A 192 -10.81 16.75 -14.68
N LYS A 193 -11.51 17.21 -13.64
CA LYS A 193 -10.99 18.07 -12.55
C LYS A 193 -9.62 17.59 -12.04
N ALA A 194 -8.64 18.45 -12.14
CA ALA A 194 -7.21 18.27 -11.78
C ALA A 194 -6.96 17.78 -10.32
N HIS A 195 -8.02 17.67 -9.51
CA HIS A 195 -7.95 17.42 -8.08
C HIS A 195 -7.68 15.95 -7.71
N ASP A 196 -8.13 14.96 -8.50
CA ASP A 196 -8.17 13.58 -8.07
C ASP A 196 -6.89 12.77 -8.26
N PHE A 197 -6.06 13.17 -9.20
CA PHE A 197 -4.77 12.52 -9.46
C PHE A 197 -3.60 13.01 -8.57
N LYS A 198 -3.68 14.20 -8.02
CA LYS A 198 -2.58 14.80 -7.22
C LYS A 198 -2.25 14.02 -5.94
N LYS A 199 -3.14 13.14 -5.48
CA LYS A 199 -3.03 12.46 -4.18
C LYS A 199 -2.97 10.93 -4.22
N SER A 200 -3.09 10.31 -5.41
CA SER A 200 -3.00 8.85 -5.51
C SER A 200 -1.54 8.42 -5.59
N SER A 201 -0.99 7.83 -4.52
CA SER A 201 0.23 7.05 -4.63
C SER A 201 -0.14 5.74 -5.33
N THR A 202 0.73 5.23 -6.21
CA THR A 202 0.53 3.97 -6.94
C THR A 202 0.29 2.78 -6.01
N LEU A 203 0.84 2.83 -4.79
CA LEU A 203 0.57 1.86 -3.72
C LEU A 203 -0.92 1.83 -3.32
N ASN A 204 -1.63 2.96 -3.36
CA ASN A 204 -3.06 2.99 -3.06
C ASN A 204 -3.91 2.43 -4.20
N ILE A 205 -3.46 2.53 -5.45
CA ILE A 205 -4.12 1.94 -6.61
C ILE A 205 -4.01 0.41 -6.55
N ILE A 206 -2.83 -0.12 -6.27
CA ILE A 206 -2.59 -1.57 -6.10
C ILE A 206 -3.36 -2.12 -4.91
N ALA A 207 -3.38 -1.41 -3.77
CA ALA A 207 -4.15 -1.80 -2.59
C ALA A 207 -5.67 -1.79 -2.83
N SER A 208 -6.18 -0.90 -3.68
CA SER A 208 -7.60 -0.85 -4.04
C SER A 208 -8.05 -2.07 -4.85
N PHE A 209 -7.19 -2.61 -5.71
CA PHE A 209 -7.47 -3.86 -6.44
C PHE A 209 -7.53 -5.09 -5.54
N GLN A 210 -6.75 -5.15 -4.46
CA GLN A 210 -6.80 -6.27 -3.51
C GLN A 210 -8.13 -6.40 -2.77
N ILE A 211 -8.89 -5.31 -2.64
CA ILE A 211 -10.20 -5.31 -1.94
C ILE A 211 -11.32 -5.79 -2.87
N PHE A 212 -11.26 -5.53 -4.16
CA PHE A 212 -12.34 -5.88 -5.11
C PHE A 212 -12.47 -7.38 -5.37
N HIS A 213 -11.39 -8.16 -5.28
CA HIS A 213 -11.44 -9.61 -5.50
C HIS A 213 -11.84 -10.43 -4.27
N PHE A 214 -11.93 -9.82 -3.09
CA PHE A 214 -12.28 -10.55 -1.86
C PHE A 214 -13.78 -10.60 -1.57
N THR A 215 -14.61 -9.82 -2.29
CA THR A 215 -16.07 -9.78 -2.07
C THR A 215 -16.87 -10.57 -3.12
N GLY A 216 -16.23 -11.20 -4.10
CA GLY A 216 -16.88 -11.84 -5.25
C GLY A 216 -17.03 -13.35 -5.24
N HIS A 217 -16.50 -14.10 -4.27
CA HIS A 217 -16.65 -15.55 -4.23
C HIS A 217 -16.99 -16.05 -2.82
N GLY A 218 -18.22 -15.83 -2.46
CA GLY A 218 -18.83 -16.42 -1.26
C GLY A 218 -20.31 -16.68 -1.45
N THR A 219 -20.70 -17.47 -2.45
CA THR A 219 -21.96 -18.21 -2.50
C THR A 219 -21.95 -19.15 -3.69
N HIS A 220 -21.75 -20.42 -3.43
CA HIS A 220 -22.23 -21.64 -4.10
C HIS A 220 -21.35 -22.77 -3.55
N GLY A 221 -21.88 -23.83 -2.97
CA GLY A 221 -23.17 -24.42 -2.91
C GLY A 221 -23.14 -25.54 -1.90
N GLN A 222 -24.20 -25.61 -1.16
CA GLN A 222 -24.66 -26.88 -0.59
C GLN A 222 -25.60 -27.51 -1.61
N GLN A 223 -25.25 -28.61 -2.13
CA GLN A 223 -26.10 -29.79 -2.33
C GLN A 223 -25.21 -31.03 -2.39
#